data_0a9910f453f657a5cb84a4de0e0759be
#
_entry.id   0a9910f453f657a5cb84a4de0e0759be
#
_cell.length_a   1.000
_cell.length_b   1.000
_cell.length_c   1.000
_cell.angle_alpha   90.00
_cell.angle_beta   90.00
_cell.angle_gamma   90.00
#
_symmetry.space_group_name_H-M   'P 1'
#
loop_
_entity.id
_entity.type
_entity.pdbx_description
1 polymer ?
#
loop_
_entity_poly.entity_id
_entity_poly.type
_entity_poly.pdbx_seq_one_letter_code
_entity_poly.pdbx_strand_id
1 'polypeptide(L)'
;MLSEEILKRAEDLARRCEGRGTPTNTGFLTPAERYALEHDQALREANMVFHGGHPDAERCIAFFLPDWMEADALDVSEHIRAIRLTAAFGEPGHRDYMGAILGMGVGREWVGDILVEGHEAIVLCQPSVLRHLLSIDKVGRCGVKAVEIALSEIPVRGKKTEERRFTVMSPRLDAVAAGLFHLSRTEVTRQIAAGLIQLNYTECLKPDAPVKEGDVLTLRGTGKGKVAGIGGSSRKGRMFVTAELYK
;
A
#
# COMPACT_ATOMS: atom_id res chain seq x y z
N MET A 1 -6.64 13.04 -12.36
CA MET A 1 -7.47 13.81 -11.40
C MET A 1 -7.17 13.46 -9.93
N LEU A 2 -7.43 12.25 -9.42
CA LEU A 2 -7.12 11.90 -8.01
C LEU A 2 -5.63 12.03 -7.66
N SER A 3 -4.74 11.65 -8.56
CA SER A 3 -3.29 11.78 -8.35
C SER A 3 -2.78 13.22 -8.35
N GLU A 4 -3.34 14.12 -9.14
CA GLU A 4 -2.93 15.53 -9.16
C GLU A 4 -3.34 16.29 -7.90
N GLU A 5 -4.49 15.98 -7.33
CA GLU A 5 -4.97 16.63 -6.10
C GLU A 5 -4.10 16.24 -4.91
N ILE A 6 -3.75 14.95 -4.79
CA ILE A 6 -2.88 14.49 -3.69
C ILE A 6 -1.46 15.03 -3.84
N LEU A 7 -0.92 15.12 -5.06
CA LEU A 7 0.41 15.71 -5.31
C LEU A 7 0.46 17.18 -4.90
N LYS A 8 -0.49 18.01 -5.34
CA LYS A 8 -0.59 19.41 -4.94
C LYS A 8 -0.69 19.57 -3.42
N ARG A 9 -1.51 18.74 -2.77
CA ARG A 9 -1.62 18.76 -1.31
C ARG A 9 -0.30 18.39 -0.63
N ALA A 10 0.42 17.39 -1.15
CA ALA A 10 1.71 16.98 -0.62
C ALA A 10 2.78 18.09 -0.79
N GLU A 11 2.84 18.76 -1.96
CA GLU A 11 3.70 19.91 -2.18
C GLU A 11 3.40 21.07 -1.20
N ASP A 12 2.11 21.35 -0.94
CA ASP A 12 1.73 22.37 0.05
C ASP A 12 2.15 22.00 1.47
N LEU A 13 2.08 20.72 1.83
CA LEU A 13 2.53 20.22 3.12
C LEU A 13 4.06 20.30 3.26
N ALA A 14 4.82 19.93 2.21
CA ALA A 14 6.27 20.08 2.18
C ALA A 14 6.67 21.55 2.38
N ARG A 15 6.10 22.48 1.61
CA ARG A 15 6.35 23.92 1.76
C ARG A 15 5.99 24.47 3.15
N ARG A 16 4.91 23.97 3.77
CA ARG A 16 4.56 24.37 5.15
C ARG A 16 5.54 23.82 6.18
N CYS A 17 6.04 22.61 5.97
CA CYS A 17 7.07 22.04 6.81
C CYS A 17 8.33 22.89 6.79
N GLU A 18 8.84 23.21 5.60
CA GLU A 18 10.01 24.08 5.40
C GLU A 18 9.81 25.48 6.03
N GLY A 19 8.68 26.13 5.70
CA GLY A 19 8.40 27.50 6.16
C GLY A 19 8.16 27.63 7.65
N ARG A 20 7.69 26.59 8.35
CA ARG A 20 7.38 26.61 9.77
C ARG A 20 8.41 25.91 10.64
N GLY A 21 9.28 25.10 10.04
CA GLY A 21 10.23 24.25 10.77
C GLY A 21 9.56 23.19 11.66
N THR A 22 8.33 22.76 11.31
CA THR A 22 7.55 21.77 12.07
C THR A 22 7.07 20.66 11.13
N PRO A 23 7.06 19.39 11.59
CA PRO A 23 6.56 18.28 10.77
C PRO A 23 5.13 18.51 10.30
N THR A 24 4.86 18.06 9.08
CA THR A 24 3.51 18.01 8.49
C THR A 24 3.24 16.63 7.92
N ASN A 25 1.99 16.27 7.73
CA ASN A 25 1.66 14.95 7.20
C ASN A 25 0.38 14.94 6.36
N THR A 26 0.27 13.94 5.50
CA THR A 26 -0.95 13.62 4.75
C THR A 26 -1.95 12.84 5.63
N GLY A 27 -3.11 12.48 5.05
CA GLY A 27 -3.89 11.35 5.52
C GLY A 27 -3.24 10.02 5.10
N PHE A 28 -3.93 8.90 5.38
CA PHE A 28 -3.50 7.60 4.88
C PHE A 28 -3.62 7.53 3.36
N LEU A 29 -2.51 7.27 2.72
CA LEU A 29 -2.37 7.11 1.29
C LEU A 29 -2.60 5.65 0.88
N THR A 30 -3.15 5.45 -0.29
CA THR A 30 -3.10 4.17 -0.98
C THR A 30 -1.70 3.89 -1.52
N PRO A 31 -1.36 2.63 -1.84
CA PRO A 31 -0.08 2.33 -2.48
C PRO A 31 0.17 3.08 -3.80
N ALA A 32 -0.90 3.39 -4.56
CA ALA A 32 -0.80 4.17 -5.79
C ALA A 32 -0.43 5.65 -5.51
N GLU A 33 -1.06 6.25 -4.51
CA GLU A 33 -0.77 7.63 -4.10
C GLU A 33 0.63 7.73 -3.51
N ARG A 34 1.03 6.79 -2.66
CA ARG A 34 2.40 6.69 -2.16
C ARG A 34 3.41 6.61 -3.31
N TYR A 35 3.20 5.72 -4.27
CA TYR A 35 4.05 5.59 -5.45
C TYR A 35 4.13 6.90 -6.24
N ALA A 36 3.02 7.62 -6.40
CA ALA A 36 2.99 8.91 -7.07
C ALA A 36 3.85 9.96 -6.33
N LEU A 37 3.75 10.04 -5.00
CA LEU A 37 4.58 10.95 -4.20
C LEU A 37 6.06 10.60 -4.27
N GLU A 38 6.42 9.32 -4.15
CA GLU A 38 7.82 8.83 -4.21
C GLU A 38 8.51 9.13 -5.56
N HIS A 39 7.73 9.30 -6.64
CA HIS A 39 8.24 9.52 -7.99
C HIS A 39 7.97 10.93 -8.52
N ASP A 40 7.39 11.80 -7.70
CA ASP A 40 7.13 13.18 -8.07
C ASP A 40 8.42 14.01 -8.05
N GLN A 41 8.61 14.82 -9.11
CA GLN A 41 9.84 15.59 -9.28
C GLN A 41 9.89 16.78 -8.33
N ALA A 42 8.77 17.38 -7.96
CA ALA A 42 8.69 18.51 -7.06
C ALA A 42 8.94 18.12 -5.59
N LEU A 43 8.69 16.84 -5.25
CA LEU A 43 8.89 16.30 -3.88
C LEU A 43 10.24 15.59 -3.71
N ARG A 44 11.07 15.54 -4.75
CA ARG A 44 12.31 14.74 -4.75
C ARG A 44 13.32 15.16 -3.67
N GLU A 45 13.37 16.44 -3.34
CA GLU A 45 14.29 17.00 -2.34
C GLU A 45 13.65 17.13 -0.95
N ALA A 46 12.35 16.87 -0.83
CA ALA A 46 11.67 16.93 0.44
C ALA A 46 12.14 15.79 1.37
N ASN A 47 12.45 16.11 2.63
CA ASN A 47 12.71 15.11 3.67
C ASN A 47 11.39 14.41 4.03
N MET A 48 11.06 13.36 3.26
CA MET A 48 9.77 12.68 3.30
C MET A 48 9.93 11.22 3.74
N VAL A 49 9.19 10.82 4.75
CA VAL A 49 9.15 9.44 5.24
C VAL A 49 7.72 8.90 5.24
N PHE A 50 7.58 7.58 5.08
CA PHE A 50 6.27 6.92 5.05
C PHE A 50 6.12 5.95 6.20
N HIS A 51 5.02 6.03 6.92
CA HIS A 51 4.71 5.11 8.01
C HIS A 51 3.22 4.75 8.05
N GLY A 52 2.91 3.49 8.30
CA GLY A 52 1.53 3.01 8.38
C GLY A 52 1.17 2.38 9.72
N GLY A 53 2.04 2.53 10.75
CA GLY A 53 1.81 1.99 12.10
C GLY A 53 2.33 0.57 12.31
N HIS A 54 2.73 -0.15 11.26
CA HIS A 54 3.37 -1.46 11.34
C HIS A 54 4.30 -1.70 10.12
N PRO A 55 5.26 -2.65 10.21
CA PRO A 55 6.29 -2.82 9.17
C PRO A 55 5.77 -3.18 7.77
N ASP A 56 4.68 -3.95 7.70
CA ASP A 56 4.13 -4.46 6.45
C ASP A 56 2.98 -3.62 5.89
N ALA A 57 2.84 -2.37 6.36
CA ALA A 57 1.72 -1.52 6.01
C ALA A 57 1.62 -1.28 4.50
N GLU A 58 0.42 -1.46 3.94
CA GLU A 58 0.09 -1.08 2.57
C GLU A 58 -0.37 0.38 2.50
N ARG A 59 -1.20 0.81 3.44
CA ARG A 59 -1.61 2.19 3.56
C ARG A 59 -0.69 2.92 4.53
N CYS A 60 -0.18 4.07 4.13
CA CYS A 60 0.75 4.84 4.95
C CYS A 60 0.43 6.34 4.92
N ILE A 61 0.89 7.03 5.91
CA ILE A 61 0.94 8.50 5.98
C ILE A 61 2.30 8.93 5.46
N ALA A 62 2.35 9.92 4.58
CA ALA A 62 3.58 10.63 4.24
C ALA A 62 3.81 11.74 5.25
N PHE A 63 4.96 11.73 5.91
CA PHE A 63 5.42 12.77 6.82
C PHE A 63 6.50 13.58 6.13
N PHE A 64 6.38 14.89 6.15
CA PHE A 64 7.40 15.83 5.72
C PHE A 64 8.09 16.36 6.97
N LEU A 65 9.40 16.14 7.05
CA LEU A 65 10.20 16.48 8.22
C LEU A 65 11.07 17.70 7.92
N PRO A 66 11.26 18.62 8.88
CA PRO A 66 12.25 19.68 8.73
C PRO A 66 13.65 19.10 8.59
N ASP A 67 14.59 19.84 7.96
CA ASP A 67 15.95 19.37 7.71
C ASP A 67 16.75 18.97 8.95
N TRP A 68 16.39 19.54 10.10
CA TRP A 68 17.02 19.24 11.38
C TRP A 68 16.51 17.96 12.04
N MET A 69 15.41 17.37 11.54
CA MET A 69 14.73 16.23 12.16
C MET A 69 15.03 14.94 11.39
N GLU A 70 15.62 13.97 12.07
CA GLU A 70 15.82 12.63 11.53
C GLU A 70 14.54 11.80 11.61
N ALA A 71 14.42 10.80 10.73
CA ALA A 71 13.21 9.97 10.61
C ALA A 71 12.87 9.18 11.89
N ASP A 72 13.88 8.78 12.66
CA ASP A 72 13.74 8.05 13.93
C ASP A 72 13.28 8.92 15.10
N ALA A 73 13.38 10.25 14.97
CA ALA A 73 12.85 11.19 15.94
C ALA A 73 11.33 11.39 15.83
N LEU A 74 10.69 10.84 14.77
CA LEU A 74 9.25 10.93 14.58
C LEU A 74 8.52 9.94 15.50
N ASP A 75 7.76 10.44 16.47
CA ASP A 75 6.84 9.58 17.24
C ASP A 75 5.58 9.27 16.41
N VAL A 76 5.60 8.14 15.74
CA VAL A 76 4.49 7.67 14.90
C VAL A 76 3.22 7.47 15.72
N SER A 77 3.30 7.16 17.03
CA SER A 77 2.15 6.92 17.87
C SER A 77 1.31 8.18 18.14
N GLU A 78 1.88 9.38 17.96
CA GLU A 78 1.13 10.63 18.00
C GLU A 78 0.21 10.83 16.78
N HIS A 79 0.49 10.13 15.68
CA HIS A 79 -0.18 10.31 14.38
C HIS A 79 -1.01 9.11 13.95
N ILE A 80 -0.67 7.91 14.45
CA ILE A 80 -1.34 6.65 14.11
C ILE A 80 -1.70 5.92 15.40
N ARG A 81 -2.96 5.51 15.49
CA ARG A 81 -3.49 4.72 16.60
C ARG A 81 -4.01 3.39 16.08
N ALA A 82 -4.11 2.39 16.94
CA ALA A 82 -4.62 1.07 16.62
C ALA A 82 -5.78 0.68 17.52
N ILE A 83 -6.81 0.08 16.92
CA ILE A 83 -8.00 -0.42 17.60
C ILE A 83 -8.13 -1.90 17.28
N ARG A 84 -8.28 -2.73 18.31
CA ARG A 84 -8.68 -4.12 18.17
C ARG A 84 -10.20 -4.20 18.26
N LEU A 85 -10.80 -4.81 17.25
CA LEU A 85 -12.23 -5.14 17.18
C LEU A 85 -12.37 -6.65 17.32
N THR A 86 -13.05 -7.12 18.35
CA THR A 86 -13.30 -8.55 18.58
C THR A 86 -14.79 -8.84 18.38
N ALA A 87 -15.13 -9.68 17.41
CA ALA A 87 -16.50 -10.08 17.16
C ALA A 87 -16.96 -11.11 18.20
N ALA A 88 -18.18 -10.93 18.71
CA ALA A 88 -18.77 -11.84 19.70
C ALA A 88 -19.09 -13.22 19.09
N PHE A 89 -19.34 -13.27 17.78
CA PHE A 89 -19.57 -14.50 17.01
C PHE A 89 -19.26 -14.24 15.53
N GLY A 90 -19.05 -15.32 14.78
CA GLY A 90 -18.74 -15.24 13.35
C GLY A 90 -17.35 -14.69 13.06
N GLU A 91 -17.05 -14.56 11.79
CA GLU A 91 -15.77 -14.07 11.27
C GLU A 91 -16.04 -13.00 10.20
N PRO A 92 -16.31 -11.73 10.61
CA PRO A 92 -16.51 -10.66 9.65
C PRO A 92 -15.25 -10.46 8.80
N GLY A 93 -15.42 -10.32 7.48
CA GLY A 93 -14.31 -10.10 6.58
C GLY A 93 -13.89 -8.64 6.50
N HIS A 94 -12.77 -8.39 5.82
CA HIS A 94 -12.24 -7.03 5.61
C HIS A 94 -13.31 -6.05 5.07
N ARG A 95 -14.17 -6.52 4.15
CA ARG A 95 -15.25 -5.68 3.58
C ARG A 95 -16.30 -5.28 4.59
N ASP A 96 -16.60 -6.15 5.56
CA ASP A 96 -17.59 -5.86 6.60
C ASP A 96 -17.08 -4.80 7.56
N TYR A 97 -15.82 -4.91 8.00
CA TYR A 97 -15.18 -3.89 8.83
C TYR A 97 -15.08 -2.56 8.11
N MET A 98 -14.61 -2.55 6.84
CA MET A 98 -14.53 -1.33 6.05
C MET A 98 -15.91 -0.71 5.84
N GLY A 99 -16.93 -1.51 5.54
CA GLY A 99 -18.31 -1.05 5.37
C GLY A 99 -18.87 -0.42 6.64
N ALA A 100 -18.60 -1.01 7.81
CA ALA A 100 -19.03 -0.47 9.10
C ALA A 100 -18.37 0.89 9.38
N ILE A 101 -17.04 1.00 9.18
CA ILE A 101 -16.28 2.24 9.38
C ILE A 101 -16.78 3.36 8.46
N LEU A 102 -16.95 3.09 7.16
CA LEU A 102 -17.47 4.05 6.20
C LEU A 102 -18.94 4.44 6.53
N GLY A 103 -19.74 3.49 7.03
CA GLY A 103 -21.11 3.73 7.50
C GLY A 103 -21.20 4.69 8.69
N MET A 104 -20.13 4.82 9.48
CA MET A 104 -20.01 5.82 10.54
C MET A 104 -19.64 7.22 10.00
N GLY A 105 -19.44 7.39 8.68
CA GLY A 105 -19.04 8.66 8.08
C GLY A 105 -17.54 8.95 8.14
N VAL A 106 -16.71 7.96 8.50
CA VAL A 106 -15.25 8.11 8.52
C VAL A 106 -14.70 7.91 7.11
N GLY A 107 -14.01 8.91 6.57
CA GLY A 107 -13.36 8.84 5.26
C GLY A 107 -12.17 7.88 5.25
N ARG A 108 -11.85 7.36 4.07
CA ARG A 108 -10.75 6.38 3.92
C ARG A 108 -9.37 6.97 4.22
N GLU A 109 -9.21 8.24 4.06
CA GLU A 109 -7.96 8.98 4.36
C GLU A 109 -7.64 9.04 5.85
N TRP A 110 -8.61 8.77 6.71
CA TRP A 110 -8.43 8.70 8.16
C TRP A 110 -8.11 7.29 8.67
N VAL A 111 -8.21 6.28 7.79
CA VAL A 111 -8.07 4.85 8.14
C VAL A 111 -6.94 4.21 7.34
N GLY A 112 -6.03 3.57 8.05
CA GLY A 112 -4.94 2.78 7.48
C GLY A 112 -5.37 1.37 7.09
N ASP A 113 -4.49 0.41 7.37
CA ASP A 113 -4.79 -0.99 7.13
C ASP A 113 -5.80 -1.55 8.13
N ILE A 114 -6.58 -2.53 7.68
CA ILE A 114 -7.46 -3.35 8.49
C ILE A 114 -6.92 -4.78 8.43
N LEU A 115 -6.33 -5.24 9.51
CA LEU A 115 -5.70 -6.56 9.61
C LEU A 115 -6.69 -7.54 10.22
N VAL A 116 -7.31 -8.38 9.40
CA VAL A 116 -8.34 -9.33 9.85
C VAL A 116 -7.73 -10.70 10.11
N GLU A 117 -8.11 -11.34 11.24
CA GLU A 117 -7.76 -12.71 11.61
C GLU A 117 -8.89 -13.38 12.42
N GLY A 118 -9.56 -14.33 11.78
CA GLY A 118 -10.69 -15.01 12.39
C GLY A 118 -11.76 -14.02 12.86
N HIS A 119 -12.06 -14.01 14.14
CA HIS A 119 -13.05 -13.13 14.75
C HIS A 119 -12.51 -11.77 15.22
N GLU A 120 -11.22 -11.47 14.97
CA GLU A 120 -10.58 -10.21 15.32
C GLU A 120 -10.16 -9.41 14.10
N ALA A 121 -10.15 -8.10 14.26
CA ALA A 121 -9.51 -7.18 13.34
C ALA A 121 -8.76 -6.08 14.08
N ILE A 122 -7.60 -5.68 13.56
CA ILE A 122 -6.89 -4.48 14.02
C ILE A 122 -7.05 -3.41 12.95
N VAL A 123 -7.54 -2.24 13.35
CA VAL A 123 -7.79 -1.09 12.49
C VAL A 123 -6.79 0.01 12.86
N LEU A 124 -5.98 0.43 11.91
CA LEU A 124 -5.10 1.60 12.04
C LEU A 124 -5.90 2.85 11.68
N CYS A 125 -5.76 3.92 12.45
CA CYS A 125 -6.50 5.16 12.20
C CYS A 125 -5.71 6.38 12.68
N GLN A 126 -6.10 7.57 12.23
CA GLN A 126 -5.60 8.81 12.79
C GLN A 126 -6.27 9.12 14.14
N PRO A 127 -5.58 9.81 15.06
CA PRO A 127 -6.10 10.14 16.40
C PRO A 127 -7.43 10.88 16.39
N SER A 128 -7.67 11.71 15.39
CA SER A 128 -8.90 12.52 15.23
C SER A 128 -10.19 11.68 15.17
N VAL A 129 -10.11 10.46 14.62
CA VAL A 129 -11.27 9.55 14.47
C VAL A 129 -11.30 8.43 15.50
N LEU A 130 -10.26 8.32 16.35
CA LEU A 130 -10.11 7.24 17.32
C LEU A 130 -11.33 7.07 18.23
N ARG A 131 -11.78 8.14 18.87
CA ARG A 131 -12.93 8.08 19.80
C ARG A 131 -14.21 7.65 19.09
N HIS A 132 -14.36 8.09 17.86
CA HIS A 132 -15.52 7.73 17.05
C HIS A 132 -15.47 6.24 16.68
N LEU A 133 -14.33 5.74 16.27
CA LEU A 133 -14.17 4.31 15.96
C LEU A 133 -14.24 3.40 17.19
N LEU A 134 -13.86 3.86 18.37
CA LEU A 134 -14.02 3.12 19.62
C LEU A 134 -15.52 2.93 20.02
N SER A 135 -16.43 3.72 19.47
CA SER A 135 -17.88 3.55 19.69
C SER A 135 -18.54 2.54 18.79
N ILE A 136 -17.78 1.88 17.87
CA ILE A 136 -18.32 0.84 17.02
C ILE A 136 -18.73 -0.37 17.86
N ASP A 137 -19.98 -0.75 17.76
CA ASP A 137 -20.58 -1.88 18.49
C ASP A 137 -21.05 -3.01 17.58
N LYS A 138 -21.05 -2.78 16.24
CA LYS A 138 -21.54 -3.74 15.26
C LYS A 138 -20.77 -3.68 13.94
N VAL A 139 -20.44 -4.84 13.40
CA VAL A 139 -19.87 -5.04 12.06
C VAL A 139 -20.67 -6.09 11.31
N GLY A 140 -21.31 -5.68 10.23
CA GLY A 140 -22.27 -6.53 9.54
C GLY A 140 -23.41 -6.95 10.47
N ARG A 141 -23.50 -8.26 10.76
CA ARG A 141 -24.50 -8.83 11.69
C ARG A 141 -23.90 -9.13 13.08
N CYS A 142 -22.61 -8.95 13.26
CA CYS A 142 -21.89 -9.33 14.48
C CYS A 142 -21.76 -8.13 15.43
N GLY A 143 -22.10 -8.31 16.70
CA GLY A 143 -21.69 -7.38 17.75
C GLY A 143 -20.19 -7.44 17.92
N VAL A 144 -19.55 -6.29 18.11
CA VAL A 144 -18.09 -6.20 18.29
C VAL A 144 -17.75 -5.40 19.54
N LYS A 145 -16.62 -5.74 20.16
CA LYS A 145 -15.99 -4.95 21.21
C LYS A 145 -14.75 -4.24 20.65
N ALA A 146 -14.71 -2.93 20.81
CA ALA A 146 -13.58 -2.11 20.40
C ALA A 146 -12.69 -1.75 21.58
N VAL A 147 -11.38 -1.93 21.45
CA VAL A 147 -10.38 -1.57 22.46
C VAL A 147 -9.17 -0.96 21.76
N GLU A 148 -8.69 0.17 22.26
CA GLU A 148 -7.42 0.73 21.80
C GLU A 148 -6.26 -0.13 22.26
N ILE A 149 -5.28 -0.35 21.36
CA ILE A 149 -4.05 -1.09 21.63
C ILE A 149 -2.82 -0.27 21.22
N ALA A 150 -1.66 -0.57 21.80
CA ALA A 150 -0.42 0.02 21.36
C ALA A 150 0.00 -0.49 19.98
N LEU A 151 0.72 0.31 19.18
CA LEU A 151 1.24 -0.11 17.88
C LEU A 151 2.20 -1.32 18.01
N SER A 152 2.90 -1.44 19.13
CA SER A 152 3.77 -2.57 19.44
C SER A 152 3.05 -3.90 19.65
N GLU A 153 1.74 -3.86 19.91
CA GLU A 153 0.90 -5.07 20.05
C GLU A 153 0.41 -5.63 18.71
N ILE A 154 0.66 -4.91 17.60
CA ILE A 154 0.29 -5.37 16.27
C ILE A 154 1.19 -6.54 15.88
N PRO A 155 0.64 -7.72 15.56
CA PRO A 155 1.46 -8.86 15.17
C PRO A 155 2.17 -8.59 13.84
N VAL A 156 3.50 -8.73 13.84
CA VAL A 156 4.29 -8.69 12.61
C VAL A 156 4.09 -10.02 11.88
N ARG A 157 3.36 -9.98 10.78
CA ARG A 157 2.99 -11.21 10.05
C ARG A 157 3.98 -11.58 8.96
N GLY A 158 4.81 -10.63 8.51
CA GLY A 158 5.61 -10.78 7.29
C GLY A 158 4.73 -11.01 6.05
N LYS A 159 5.05 -10.37 4.96
CA LYS A 159 4.34 -10.66 3.70
C LYS A 159 4.70 -12.08 3.26
N LYS A 160 3.71 -12.96 3.17
CA LYS A 160 3.93 -14.27 2.54
C LYS A 160 4.17 -14.04 1.06
N THR A 161 5.42 -14.16 0.65
CA THR A 161 5.84 -14.04 -0.75
C THR A 161 6.33 -15.38 -1.26
N GLU A 162 6.14 -15.60 -2.55
CA GLU A 162 6.74 -16.70 -3.30
C GLU A 162 7.74 -16.11 -4.28
N GLU A 163 9.03 -16.44 -4.10
CA GLU A 163 10.05 -16.02 -5.06
C GLU A 163 9.87 -16.76 -6.38
N ARG A 164 9.88 -16.01 -7.47
CA ARG A 164 9.81 -16.54 -8.85
C ARG A 164 10.98 -16.07 -9.65
N ARG A 165 11.66 -17.04 -10.29
CA ARG A 165 12.78 -16.78 -11.19
C ARG A 165 12.47 -17.28 -12.58
N PHE A 166 12.60 -16.41 -13.57
CA PHE A 166 12.35 -16.73 -14.98
C PHE A 166 13.25 -15.90 -15.90
N THR A 167 13.20 -16.17 -17.20
CA THR A 167 14.02 -15.42 -18.17
C THR A 167 13.15 -14.79 -19.24
N VAL A 168 13.51 -13.57 -19.66
CA VAL A 168 12.87 -12.83 -20.73
C VAL A 168 13.88 -12.36 -21.76
N MET A 169 13.47 -12.12 -23.01
CA MET A 169 14.35 -11.52 -24.03
C MET A 169 14.55 -10.03 -23.78
N SER A 170 13.51 -9.37 -23.25
CA SER A 170 13.51 -7.97 -22.82
C SER A 170 12.52 -7.81 -21.67
N PRO A 171 12.76 -6.87 -20.71
CA PRO A 171 11.90 -6.65 -19.56
C PRO A 171 10.68 -5.80 -19.96
N ARG A 172 9.77 -6.39 -20.73
CA ARG A 172 8.50 -5.82 -21.16
C ARG A 172 7.37 -6.35 -20.29
N LEU A 173 6.32 -5.57 -20.13
CA LEU A 173 5.16 -5.92 -19.30
C LEU A 173 4.56 -7.28 -19.67
N ASP A 174 4.36 -7.55 -20.97
CA ASP A 174 3.80 -8.82 -21.46
C ASP A 174 4.69 -10.03 -21.09
N ALA A 175 6.00 -9.88 -21.16
CA ALA A 175 6.95 -10.96 -20.89
C ALA A 175 7.15 -11.19 -19.38
N VAL A 176 7.26 -10.10 -18.60
CA VAL A 176 7.44 -10.18 -17.14
C VAL A 176 6.18 -10.68 -16.47
N ALA A 177 5.00 -10.18 -16.85
CA ALA A 177 3.71 -10.65 -16.31
C ALA A 177 3.46 -12.13 -16.65
N ALA A 178 3.84 -12.60 -17.87
CA ALA A 178 3.73 -14.00 -18.22
C ALA A 178 4.56 -14.90 -17.31
N GLY A 179 5.80 -14.51 -17.01
CA GLY A 179 6.66 -15.24 -16.08
C GLY A 179 6.17 -15.18 -14.64
N LEU A 180 5.74 -14.00 -14.19
CA LEU A 180 5.28 -13.77 -12.81
C LEU A 180 3.99 -14.54 -12.48
N PHE A 181 3.00 -14.51 -13.37
CA PHE A 181 1.68 -15.12 -13.15
C PHE A 181 1.52 -16.52 -13.76
N HIS A 182 2.59 -17.08 -14.34
CA HIS A 182 2.56 -18.39 -15.05
C HIS A 182 1.49 -18.48 -16.14
N LEU A 183 1.38 -17.42 -16.94
CA LEU A 183 0.46 -17.35 -18.07
C LEU A 183 1.22 -17.37 -19.41
N SER A 184 0.51 -17.73 -20.49
CA SER A 184 1.06 -17.52 -21.82
C SER A 184 1.11 -16.03 -22.16
N ARG A 185 2.07 -15.62 -23.01
CA ARG A 185 2.16 -14.22 -23.47
C ARG A 185 0.88 -13.76 -24.18
N THR A 186 0.23 -14.65 -24.93
CA THR A 186 -1.05 -14.37 -25.60
C THR A 186 -2.14 -14.06 -24.59
N GLU A 187 -2.23 -14.84 -23.52
CA GLU A 187 -3.18 -14.60 -22.44
C GLU A 187 -2.92 -13.27 -21.73
N VAL A 188 -1.64 -13.01 -21.39
CA VAL A 188 -1.26 -11.73 -20.76
C VAL A 188 -1.60 -10.54 -21.65
N THR A 189 -1.34 -10.63 -22.98
CA THR A 189 -1.68 -9.56 -23.92
C THR A 189 -3.20 -9.31 -23.94
N ARG A 190 -4.01 -10.36 -23.85
CA ARG A 190 -5.46 -10.26 -23.73
C ARG A 190 -5.88 -9.58 -22.44
N GLN A 191 -5.24 -9.93 -21.30
CA GLN A 191 -5.53 -9.32 -19.99
C GLN A 191 -5.12 -7.83 -19.96
N ILE A 192 -3.99 -7.48 -20.60
CA ILE A 192 -3.55 -6.09 -20.77
C ILE A 192 -4.60 -5.30 -21.55
N ALA A 193 -5.04 -5.82 -22.70
CA ALA A 193 -6.06 -5.17 -23.55
C ALA A 193 -7.40 -5.01 -22.82
N ALA A 194 -7.72 -5.92 -21.89
CA ALA A 194 -8.91 -5.85 -21.04
C ALA A 194 -8.76 -4.91 -19.83
N GLY A 195 -7.61 -4.22 -19.65
CA GLY A 195 -7.36 -3.31 -18.51
C GLY A 195 -7.23 -4.02 -17.17
N LEU A 196 -6.94 -5.32 -17.17
CA LEU A 196 -6.84 -6.13 -15.93
C LEU A 196 -5.43 -6.13 -15.33
N ILE A 197 -4.43 -5.66 -16.09
CA ILE A 197 -3.05 -5.56 -15.61
C ILE A 197 -2.73 -4.11 -15.26
N GLN A 198 -2.19 -3.93 -14.06
CA GLN A 198 -1.65 -2.67 -13.59
C GLN A 198 -0.13 -2.78 -13.46
N LEU A 199 0.57 -1.75 -13.87
CA LEU A 199 1.98 -1.50 -13.59
C LEU A 199 2.05 -0.33 -12.62
N ASN A 200 2.68 -0.54 -11.46
CA ASN A 200 2.79 0.44 -10.39
C ASN A 200 1.42 1.07 -10.03
N TYR A 201 0.44 0.18 -9.80
CA TYR A 201 -0.92 0.51 -9.39
C TYR A 201 -1.75 1.29 -10.43
N THR A 202 -1.20 1.57 -11.62
CA THR A 202 -1.89 2.25 -12.71
C THR A 202 -2.17 1.25 -13.84
N GLU A 203 -3.39 1.32 -14.40
CA GLU A 203 -3.74 0.51 -15.57
C GLU A 203 -2.77 0.78 -16.72
N CYS A 204 -2.21 -0.28 -17.29
CA CYS A 204 -1.28 -0.17 -18.39
C CYS A 204 -1.78 -1.01 -19.58
N LEU A 205 -2.15 -0.34 -20.67
CA LEU A 205 -2.65 -0.97 -21.89
C LEU A 205 -1.56 -1.26 -22.91
N LYS A 206 -0.28 -0.97 -22.59
CA LYS A 206 0.86 -1.19 -23.51
C LYS A 206 1.58 -2.48 -23.16
N PRO A 207 1.48 -3.56 -23.98
CA PRO A 207 2.18 -4.83 -23.71
C PRO A 207 3.71 -4.69 -23.68
N ASP A 208 4.23 -3.73 -24.40
CA ASP A 208 5.66 -3.45 -24.54
C ASP A 208 6.17 -2.39 -23.52
N ALA A 209 5.34 -1.97 -22.59
CA ALA A 209 5.78 -1.06 -21.53
C ALA A 209 7.01 -1.63 -20.82
N PRO A 210 8.08 -0.82 -20.62
CA PRO A 210 9.28 -1.28 -19.95
C PRO A 210 8.97 -1.53 -18.47
N VAL A 211 9.51 -2.63 -17.95
CA VAL A 211 9.44 -3.00 -16.52
C VAL A 211 10.83 -2.91 -15.93
N LYS A 212 10.94 -2.35 -14.73
CA LYS A 212 12.19 -2.12 -14.01
C LYS A 212 12.18 -2.88 -12.68
N GLU A 213 13.36 -2.96 -12.07
CA GLU A 213 13.49 -3.40 -10.68
C GLU A 213 12.72 -2.44 -9.75
N GLY A 214 12.04 -3.01 -8.77
CA GLY A 214 11.14 -2.27 -7.88
C GLY A 214 9.70 -2.18 -8.36
N ASP A 215 9.43 -2.37 -9.65
CA ASP A 215 8.07 -2.28 -10.20
C ASP A 215 7.13 -3.34 -9.62
N VAL A 216 5.89 -2.92 -9.42
CA VAL A 216 4.79 -3.78 -8.93
C VAL A 216 3.82 -4.06 -10.06
N LEU A 217 3.60 -5.33 -10.34
CA LEU A 217 2.60 -5.79 -11.30
C LEU A 217 1.41 -6.38 -10.55
N THR A 218 0.21 -5.96 -10.92
CA THR A 218 -1.04 -6.53 -10.40
C THR A 218 -1.88 -7.07 -11.56
N LEU A 219 -2.31 -8.31 -11.45
CA LEU A 219 -3.32 -8.90 -12.33
C LEU A 219 -4.60 -9.10 -11.51
N ARG A 220 -5.64 -8.35 -11.84
CA ARG A 220 -6.93 -8.40 -11.12
C ARG A 220 -7.49 -9.82 -11.12
N GLY A 221 -7.85 -10.31 -9.94
CA GLY A 221 -8.37 -11.66 -9.73
C GLY A 221 -7.33 -12.78 -9.67
N THR A 222 -6.04 -12.49 -9.92
CA THR A 222 -4.98 -13.49 -9.87
C THR A 222 -3.95 -13.20 -8.78
N GLY A 223 -3.45 -11.97 -8.67
CA GLY A 223 -2.48 -11.62 -7.65
C GLY A 223 -1.68 -10.36 -7.95
N LYS A 224 -0.74 -10.09 -7.06
CA LYS A 224 0.18 -8.94 -7.11
C LYS A 224 1.60 -9.45 -6.86
N GLY A 225 2.58 -8.91 -7.58
CA GLY A 225 3.98 -9.23 -7.33
C GLY A 225 4.91 -8.06 -7.64
N LYS A 226 6.08 -8.06 -6.99
CA LYS A 226 7.12 -7.04 -7.13
C LYS A 226 8.32 -7.63 -7.85
N VAL A 227 8.90 -6.89 -8.77
CA VAL A 227 10.16 -7.24 -9.43
C VAL A 227 11.31 -6.92 -8.47
N ALA A 228 11.94 -7.96 -7.95
CA ALA A 228 13.04 -7.83 -6.99
C ALA A 228 14.40 -7.60 -7.67
N GLY A 229 14.55 -8.03 -8.93
CA GLY A 229 15.79 -7.79 -9.68
C GLY A 229 15.67 -8.17 -11.14
N ILE A 230 16.38 -7.45 -11.98
CA ILE A 230 16.56 -7.72 -13.40
C ILE A 230 18.05 -7.67 -13.71
N GLY A 231 18.66 -8.80 -14.08
CA GLY A 231 20.10 -8.81 -14.34
C GLY A 231 20.64 -10.14 -14.83
N GLY A 232 21.91 -10.10 -15.25
CA GLY A 232 22.59 -11.26 -15.80
C GLY A 232 22.05 -11.69 -17.16
N SER A 233 22.76 -12.58 -17.85
CA SER A 233 22.35 -13.14 -19.14
C SER A 233 22.48 -14.65 -19.10
N SER A 234 21.47 -15.34 -19.59
CA SER A 234 21.55 -16.78 -19.86
C SER A 234 22.47 -17.03 -21.06
N ARG A 235 22.93 -18.28 -21.24
CA ARG A 235 23.72 -18.69 -22.42
C ARG A 235 23.05 -18.36 -23.77
N LYS A 236 21.72 -18.12 -23.77
CA LYS A 236 20.93 -17.75 -24.95
C LYS A 236 20.63 -16.25 -25.02
N GLY A 237 21.36 -15.41 -24.29
CA GLY A 237 21.18 -13.94 -24.28
C GLY A 237 19.90 -13.44 -23.62
N ARG A 238 19.21 -14.26 -22.81
CA ARG A 238 17.99 -13.85 -22.11
C ARG A 238 18.35 -13.29 -20.73
N MET A 239 17.65 -12.24 -20.32
CA MET A 239 17.79 -11.60 -19.00
C MET A 239 17.07 -12.43 -17.94
N PHE A 240 17.70 -12.60 -16.77
CA PHE A 240 17.04 -13.18 -15.60
C PHE A 240 16.19 -12.11 -14.90
N VAL A 241 15.01 -12.52 -14.49
CA VAL A 241 14.10 -11.72 -13.66
C VAL A 241 13.82 -12.50 -12.39
N THR A 242 14.02 -11.86 -11.25
CA THR A 242 13.58 -12.34 -9.93
C THR A 242 12.41 -11.47 -9.49
N ALA A 243 11.33 -12.10 -9.08
CA ALA A 243 10.13 -11.38 -8.63
C ALA A 243 9.53 -12.09 -7.39
N GLU A 244 8.86 -11.32 -6.54
CA GLU A 244 8.14 -11.79 -5.36
C GLU A 244 6.64 -11.71 -5.63
N LEU A 245 5.97 -12.85 -5.67
CA LEU A 245 4.51 -12.92 -5.77
C LEU A 245 3.93 -12.91 -4.35
N TYR A 246 3.06 -11.94 -4.05
CA TYR A 246 2.34 -11.87 -2.78
C TYR A 246 1.21 -12.92 -2.75
N LYS A 247 1.12 -13.68 -1.64
CA LYS A 247 0.09 -14.71 -1.40
C LYS A 247 -1.02 -14.20 -0.48
#